data_eff09296120e73c4b51f035fae7cae66
#
_entry.id   eff09296120e73c4b51f035fae7cae66
#
_cell.length_a   1.000
_cell.length_b   1.000
_cell.length_c   1.000
_cell.angle_alpha   90.00
_cell.angle_beta   90.00
_cell.angle_gamma   90.00
#
_symmetry.space_group_name_H-M   'P 1'
#
loop_
_entity.id
_entity.type
_entity.pdbx_description
1 polymer ?
#
loop_
_entity_poly.entity_id
_entity_poly.type
_entity_poly.pdbx_seq_one_letter_code
_entity_poly.pdbx_strand_id
1 'polypeptide(L)'
;SQLSREKTPKGEVVCARVEKKGRPTPDHLNEFLPIFIGNIPFAKKMRWADKTRPFARPLHWITALFDGQPLGFSFDGIACGDLSQGHRFLKPDKFQVKDLASYLEKSANHFLLVDPEVRKQKILEQVQILAQEAGGFVEEDPELLNIVNYLVEFPVAIRGDFDPRFLELPKELLVMTMKHHQKYFPVSDGKGNLLPGFITISNMSAGHEIKNGNERVLRARLEDARFFYNEDKKKNLDDFVESLKGVVFQKKLGTLYEKMERICDLARILSTHACPDKEPQALRAGRLCKADLVTLMVYEFPELQG
;
A
#
# COMPACT_ATOMS: atom_id res chain seq x y z
N SER A 1 -43.63 -14.78 -32.77
CA SER A 1 -42.66 -14.28 -33.75
C SER A 1 -43.39 -14.03 -35.07
N GLN A 2 -43.34 -12.78 -35.57
CA GLN A 2 -43.82 -12.45 -36.91
C GLN A 2 -42.65 -12.61 -37.87
N LEU A 3 -42.87 -13.39 -38.93
CA LEU A 3 -41.92 -13.53 -40.04
C LEU A 3 -42.23 -12.46 -41.09
N SER A 4 -41.26 -11.68 -41.53
CA SER A 4 -41.34 -10.72 -42.61
C SER A 4 -40.25 -11.00 -43.63
N ARG A 5 -40.50 -10.62 -44.93
CA ARG A 5 -39.43 -10.63 -45.94
C ARG A 5 -38.93 -9.21 -46.12
N GLU A 6 -37.61 -9.03 -46.03
CA GLU A 6 -36.98 -7.74 -46.25
C GLU A 6 -35.98 -7.82 -47.41
N LYS A 7 -36.02 -6.81 -48.33
CA LYS A 7 -35.06 -6.69 -49.40
C LYS A 7 -33.79 -6.02 -48.87
N THR A 8 -32.69 -6.71 -48.96
CA THR A 8 -31.37 -6.16 -48.68
C THR A 8 -30.56 -6.00 -49.98
N PRO A 9 -29.45 -5.25 -49.99
CA PRO A 9 -28.60 -5.15 -51.14
C PRO A 9 -28.00 -6.51 -51.62
N LYS A 10 -28.08 -7.54 -50.81
CA LYS A 10 -27.63 -8.92 -51.10
C LYS A 10 -28.73 -9.89 -51.49
N GLY A 11 -29.96 -9.40 -51.60
CA GLY A 11 -31.12 -10.22 -51.96
C GLY A 11 -32.24 -10.14 -50.91
N GLU A 12 -33.31 -10.90 -51.15
CA GLU A 12 -34.46 -11.01 -50.26
C GLU A 12 -34.13 -11.96 -49.08
N VAL A 13 -34.30 -11.50 -47.85
CA VAL A 13 -34.06 -12.30 -46.66
C VAL A 13 -35.32 -12.43 -45.84
N VAL A 14 -35.46 -13.55 -45.11
CA VAL A 14 -36.56 -13.75 -44.16
C VAL A 14 -36.10 -13.28 -42.79
N CYS A 15 -36.79 -12.28 -42.24
CA CYS A 15 -36.57 -11.74 -40.92
C CYS A 15 -37.61 -12.22 -39.96
N ALA A 16 -37.19 -12.61 -38.75
CA ALA A 16 -38.07 -12.94 -37.64
C ALA A 16 -38.00 -11.82 -36.61
N ARG A 17 -39.12 -11.14 -36.36
CA ARG A 17 -39.21 -10.21 -35.23
C ARG A 17 -39.60 -10.96 -33.99
N VAL A 18 -38.66 -11.04 -33.04
CA VAL A 18 -38.88 -11.68 -31.74
C VAL A 18 -38.96 -10.59 -30.68
N GLU A 19 -40.12 -10.42 -30.07
CA GLU A 19 -40.28 -9.60 -28.88
C GLU A 19 -39.86 -10.42 -27.65
N LYS A 20 -38.79 -10.01 -27.01
CA LYS A 20 -38.48 -10.51 -25.67
C LYS A 20 -39.00 -9.51 -24.65
N LYS A 21 -39.99 -9.91 -23.85
CA LYS A 21 -40.38 -9.12 -22.68
C LYS A 21 -39.17 -8.99 -21.74
N GLY A 22 -38.86 -7.77 -21.36
CA GLY A 22 -37.87 -7.51 -20.31
C GLY A 22 -38.30 -8.09 -18.97
N ARG A 23 -37.35 -8.40 -18.14
CA ARG A 23 -37.61 -8.78 -16.74
C ARG A 23 -37.40 -7.55 -15.84
N PRO A 24 -38.05 -7.47 -14.67
CA PRO A 24 -37.80 -6.42 -13.70
C PRO A 24 -36.31 -6.34 -13.34
N THR A 25 -35.75 -5.11 -13.23
CA THR A 25 -34.33 -4.89 -12.88
C THR A 25 -33.93 -5.60 -11.58
N PRO A 26 -34.71 -5.60 -10.50
CA PRO A 26 -34.38 -6.34 -9.28
C PRO A 26 -34.12 -7.83 -9.49
N ASP A 27 -34.87 -8.48 -10.38
CA ASP A 27 -34.69 -9.92 -10.67
C ASP A 27 -33.31 -10.16 -11.31
N HIS A 28 -32.92 -9.31 -12.25
CA HIS A 28 -31.63 -9.40 -12.87
C HIS A 28 -30.48 -9.12 -11.88
N LEU A 29 -30.67 -8.12 -11.00
CA LEU A 29 -29.66 -7.78 -9.99
C LEU A 29 -29.48 -8.91 -8.96
N ASN A 30 -30.57 -9.57 -8.55
CA ASN A 30 -30.53 -10.70 -7.63
C ASN A 30 -29.72 -11.89 -8.19
N GLU A 31 -29.78 -12.11 -9.50
CA GLU A 31 -28.97 -13.13 -10.19
C GLU A 31 -27.54 -12.70 -10.47
N PHE A 32 -27.36 -11.46 -10.87
CA PHE A 32 -26.07 -10.94 -11.31
C PHE A 32 -25.12 -10.61 -10.16
N LEU A 33 -25.59 -9.96 -9.08
CA LEU A 33 -24.72 -9.45 -8.03
C LEU A 33 -23.93 -10.53 -7.28
N PRO A 34 -24.48 -11.71 -6.96
CA PRO A 34 -23.69 -12.80 -6.37
C PRO A 34 -22.54 -13.27 -7.27
N ILE A 35 -22.77 -13.29 -8.58
CA ILE A 35 -21.74 -13.65 -9.58
C ILE A 35 -20.68 -12.54 -9.65
N PHE A 36 -21.12 -11.29 -9.71
CA PHE A 36 -20.23 -10.13 -9.74
C PHE A 36 -19.32 -10.08 -8.51
N ILE A 37 -19.88 -10.20 -7.29
CA ILE A 37 -19.13 -10.21 -6.03
C ILE A 37 -18.06 -11.32 -6.04
N GLY A 38 -18.43 -12.53 -6.49
CA GLY A 38 -17.52 -13.67 -6.56
C GLY A 38 -16.37 -13.50 -7.57
N ASN A 39 -16.58 -12.67 -8.60
CA ASN A 39 -15.63 -12.42 -9.68
C ASN A 39 -14.77 -11.17 -9.48
N ILE A 40 -14.94 -10.41 -8.39
CA ILE A 40 -14.07 -9.25 -8.11
C ILE A 40 -12.61 -9.73 -8.04
N PRO A 41 -11.73 -9.16 -8.87
CA PRO A 41 -10.32 -9.55 -8.91
C PRO A 41 -9.57 -8.96 -7.71
N PHE A 42 -9.12 -9.81 -6.80
CA PHE A 42 -8.22 -9.44 -5.71
C PHE A 42 -6.88 -10.14 -5.88
N ALA A 43 -5.79 -9.42 -5.67
CA ALA A 43 -4.43 -9.98 -5.74
C ALA A 43 -4.21 -11.10 -4.71
N LYS A 44 -4.81 -10.97 -3.53
CA LYS A 44 -4.78 -11.99 -2.47
C LYS A 44 -6.20 -12.22 -1.95
N LYS A 45 -6.55 -13.49 -1.82
CA LYS A 45 -7.84 -13.93 -1.28
C LYS A 45 -7.60 -14.91 -0.13
N MET A 46 -8.49 -14.93 0.84
CA MET A 46 -8.47 -15.85 1.97
C MET A 46 -9.81 -16.57 2.11
N ARG A 47 -9.78 -17.77 2.66
CA ARG A 47 -10.98 -18.46 3.15
C ARG A 47 -11.14 -18.15 4.63
N TRP A 48 -12.39 -18.08 5.09
CA TRP A 48 -12.70 -17.83 6.49
C TRP A 48 -13.92 -18.64 6.95
N ALA A 49 -13.96 -19.01 8.22
CA ALA A 49 -14.98 -19.81 8.82
C ALA A 49 -15.33 -21.04 7.95
N ASP A 50 -16.61 -21.33 7.78
CA ASP A 50 -17.16 -22.40 6.95
C ASP A 50 -17.39 -21.99 5.48
N LYS A 51 -16.93 -20.82 5.06
CA LYS A 51 -17.20 -20.27 3.73
C LYS A 51 -16.40 -20.99 2.64
N THR A 52 -17.08 -21.23 1.52
CA THR A 52 -16.51 -21.98 0.40
C THR A 52 -15.78 -21.08 -0.59
N ARG A 53 -16.22 -19.83 -0.73
CA ARG A 53 -15.66 -18.87 -1.68
C ARG A 53 -14.62 -17.98 -1.02
N PRO A 54 -13.40 -17.91 -1.57
CA PRO A 54 -12.37 -17.02 -1.06
C PRO A 54 -12.68 -15.56 -1.42
N PHE A 55 -12.42 -14.65 -0.48
CA PHE A 55 -12.59 -13.22 -0.65
C PHE A 55 -11.38 -12.46 -0.07
N ALA A 56 -11.23 -11.17 -0.35
CA ALA A 56 -10.10 -10.38 0.16
C ALA A 56 -10.09 -10.30 1.69
N ARG A 57 -11.27 -10.20 2.31
CA ARG A 57 -11.50 -10.17 3.77
C ARG A 57 -12.81 -10.86 4.10
N PRO A 58 -13.01 -11.33 5.34
CA PRO A 58 -14.30 -11.87 5.79
C PRO A 58 -15.43 -10.87 5.57
N LEU A 59 -16.49 -11.32 4.88
CA LEU A 59 -17.71 -10.55 4.72
C LEU A 59 -18.61 -10.81 5.93
N HIS A 60 -19.18 -9.76 6.50
CA HIS A 60 -20.07 -9.83 7.65
C HIS A 60 -21.52 -9.50 7.28
N TRP A 61 -21.73 -8.59 6.31
CA TRP A 61 -23.04 -8.21 5.79
C TRP A 61 -22.89 -7.71 4.36
N ILE A 62 -24.02 -7.65 3.66
CA ILE A 62 -24.14 -7.08 2.32
C ILE A 62 -25.32 -6.12 2.34
N THR A 63 -25.09 -4.87 1.96
CA THR A 63 -26.15 -3.87 1.83
C THR A 63 -26.31 -3.55 0.34
N ALA A 64 -27.49 -3.81 -0.20
CA ALA A 64 -27.81 -3.44 -1.58
C ALA A 64 -29.30 -3.14 -1.71
N LEU A 65 -29.61 -1.98 -2.28
CA LEU A 65 -30.95 -1.49 -2.49
C LEU A 65 -31.17 -1.12 -3.95
N PHE A 66 -32.37 -1.28 -4.41
CA PHE A 66 -32.86 -0.77 -5.69
C PHE A 66 -34.16 -0.03 -5.44
N ASP A 67 -34.23 1.24 -5.83
CA ASP A 67 -35.37 2.12 -5.61
C ASP A 67 -35.87 2.11 -4.15
N GLY A 68 -34.91 2.23 -3.21
CA GLY A 68 -35.20 2.25 -1.77
C GLY A 68 -35.58 0.89 -1.14
N GLN A 69 -35.68 -0.17 -1.94
CA GLN A 69 -36.02 -1.51 -1.46
C GLN A 69 -34.82 -2.43 -1.44
N PRO A 70 -34.60 -3.22 -0.38
CA PRO A 70 -33.51 -4.18 -0.33
C PRO A 70 -33.68 -5.27 -1.39
N LEU A 71 -32.55 -5.66 -2.02
CA LEU A 71 -32.52 -6.79 -2.94
C LEU A 71 -32.53 -8.12 -2.18
N GLY A 72 -33.07 -9.18 -2.83
CA GLY A 72 -33.34 -10.47 -2.22
C GLY A 72 -32.32 -11.57 -2.52
N PHE A 73 -30.99 -11.25 -2.62
CA PHE A 73 -29.98 -12.26 -2.89
C PHE A 73 -29.14 -12.60 -1.66
N SER A 74 -28.35 -13.67 -1.78
CA SER A 74 -27.33 -14.02 -0.81
C SER A 74 -26.01 -14.37 -1.51
N PHE A 75 -24.89 -14.15 -0.84
CA PHE A 75 -23.57 -14.56 -1.29
C PHE A 75 -22.88 -15.37 -0.20
N ASP A 76 -22.60 -16.64 -0.50
CA ASP A 76 -21.94 -17.60 0.41
C ASP A 76 -22.62 -17.69 1.80
N GLY A 77 -23.97 -17.69 1.81
CA GLY A 77 -24.79 -17.74 3.03
C GLY A 77 -24.97 -16.40 3.76
N ILE A 78 -24.45 -15.30 3.23
CA ILE A 78 -24.66 -13.96 3.78
C ILE A 78 -25.81 -13.31 3.00
N ALA A 79 -26.94 -13.10 3.67
CA ALA A 79 -28.09 -12.47 3.07
C ALA A 79 -27.85 -10.97 2.85
N CYS A 80 -28.31 -10.46 1.72
CA CYS A 80 -28.39 -9.04 1.45
C CYS A 80 -29.52 -8.39 2.26
N GLY A 81 -29.35 -7.12 2.62
CA GLY A 81 -30.36 -6.35 3.35
C GLY A 81 -30.16 -4.86 3.20
N ASP A 82 -30.79 -4.11 4.08
CA ASP A 82 -30.72 -2.65 4.19
C ASP A 82 -29.95 -2.15 5.41
N LEU A 83 -29.32 -3.06 6.17
CA LEU A 83 -28.52 -2.71 7.34
C LEU A 83 -27.04 -2.61 6.99
N SER A 84 -26.41 -1.56 7.47
CA SER A 84 -24.95 -1.41 7.55
C SER A 84 -24.52 -1.28 9.00
N GLN A 85 -23.20 -1.23 9.25
CA GLN A 85 -22.66 -1.14 10.60
C GLN A 85 -21.61 -0.02 10.65
N GLY A 86 -21.56 0.66 11.79
CA GLY A 86 -20.59 1.71 12.05
C GLY A 86 -19.19 1.20 12.36
N HIS A 87 -18.30 2.13 12.67
CA HIS A 87 -16.91 1.84 13.00
C HIS A 87 -16.82 0.86 14.18
N ARG A 88 -16.07 -0.23 13.98
CA ARG A 88 -16.05 -1.40 14.87
C ARG A 88 -15.83 -1.08 16.35
N PHE A 89 -15.03 -0.06 16.66
CA PHE A 89 -14.66 0.29 18.03
C PHE A 89 -15.27 1.62 18.48
N LEU A 90 -15.37 2.63 17.59
CA LEU A 90 -15.85 3.96 17.96
C LEU A 90 -17.37 4.03 18.07
N LYS A 91 -18.09 3.32 17.19
CA LYS A 91 -19.55 3.25 17.20
C LYS A 91 -20.03 2.04 16.41
N PRO A 92 -20.05 0.82 17.01
CA PRO A 92 -20.34 -0.43 16.31
C PRO A 92 -21.83 -0.66 16.02
N ASP A 93 -22.68 0.33 16.24
CA ASP A 93 -24.13 0.20 16.06
C ASP A 93 -24.49 -0.05 14.59
N LYS A 94 -25.53 -0.87 14.37
CA LYS A 94 -26.12 -1.04 13.05
C LYS A 94 -27.05 0.12 12.74
N PHE A 95 -27.07 0.52 11.48
CA PHE A 95 -27.97 1.55 10.98
C PHE A 95 -28.62 1.12 9.67
N GLN A 96 -29.86 1.53 9.50
CA GLN A 96 -30.63 1.27 8.29
C GLN A 96 -30.27 2.26 7.19
N VAL A 97 -30.04 1.74 5.99
CA VAL A 97 -29.79 2.48 4.75
C VAL A 97 -31.08 2.53 3.94
N LYS A 98 -31.46 3.71 3.43
CA LYS A 98 -32.62 3.90 2.57
C LYS A 98 -32.21 4.25 1.14
N ASP A 99 -31.11 4.98 1.01
CA ASP A 99 -30.56 5.48 -0.24
C ASP A 99 -29.08 5.86 -0.03
N LEU A 100 -28.43 6.31 -1.10
CA LEU A 100 -27.01 6.71 -1.04
C LEU A 100 -26.78 7.89 -0.08
N ALA A 101 -27.68 8.88 -0.06
CA ALA A 101 -27.53 10.05 0.80
C ALA A 101 -27.59 9.65 2.28
N SER A 102 -28.58 8.84 2.66
CA SER A 102 -28.71 8.32 4.03
C SER A 102 -27.55 7.39 4.42
N TYR A 103 -26.98 6.64 3.47
CA TYR A 103 -25.79 5.83 3.72
C TYR A 103 -24.57 6.68 4.05
N LEU A 104 -24.30 7.71 3.24
CA LEU A 104 -23.15 8.59 3.45
C LEU A 104 -23.27 9.39 4.77
N GLU A 105 -24.44 9.98 5.03
CA GLU A 105 -24.71 10.71 6.26
C GLU A 105 -24.56 9.83 7.51
N LYS A 106 -25.23 8.68 7.51
CA LYS A 106 -25.19 7.77 8.66
C LYS A 106 -23.81 7.15 8.84
N SER A 107 -23.10 6.83 7.76
CA SER A 107 -21.71 6.37 7.84
C SER A 107 -20.83 7.40 8.52
N ALA A 108 -20.89 8.66 8.11
CA ALA A 108 -20.11 9.74 8.74
C ALA A 108 -20.44 9.89 10.23
N ASN A 109 -21.73 9.82 10.61
CA ASN A 109 -22.21 9.88 12.00
C ASN A 109 -21.79 8.62 12.81
N HIS A 110 -21.33 7.56 12.14
CA HIS A 110 -20.82 6.33 12.74
C HIS A 110 -19.31 6.14 12.54
N PHE A 111 -18.59 7.24 12.36
CA PHE A 111 -17.13 7.27 12.21
C PHE A 111 -16.61 6.46 11.01
N LEU A 112 -17.31 6.55 9.88
CA LEU A 112 -16.90 5.97 8.61
C LEU A 112 -16.90 7.05 7.53
N LEU A 113 -15.74 7.44 7.05
CA LEU A 113 -15.61 8.31 5.89
C LEU A 113 -15.51 7.44 4.63
N VAL A 114 -16.64 7.20 3.99
CA VAL A 114 -16.73 6.28 2.84
C VAL A 114 -16.00 6.84 1.62
N ASP A 115 -16.14 8.15 1.35
CA ASP A 115 -15.47 8.79 0.24
C ASP A 115 -13.96 8.88 0.49
N PRO A 116 -13.12 8.25 -0.36
CA PRO A 116 -11.69 8.25 -0.18
C PRO A 116 -11.07 9.64 -0.36
N GLU A 117 -11.63 10.53 -1.18
CA GLU A 117 -11.08 11.88 -1.37
C GLU A 117 -11.34 12.76 -0.14
N VAL A 118 -12.53 12.68 0.44
CA VAL A 118 -12.85 13.37 1.70
C VAL A 118 -11.93 12.88 2.83
N ARG A 119 -11.71 11.58 2.90
CA ARG A 119 -10.85 10.97 3.91
C ARG A 119 -9.38 11.38 3.73
N LYS A 120 -8.89 11.38 2.48
CA LYS A 120 -7.54 11.83 2.11
C LYS A 120 -7.28 13.29 2.47
N GLN A 121 -8.24 14.17 2.15
CA GLN A 121 -8.17 15.57 2.51
C GLN A 121 -8.08 15.77 4.02
N LYS A 122 -8.89 15.05 4.78
CA LYS A 122 -8.85 15.08 6.24
C LYS A 122 -7.51 14.61 6.81
N ILE A 123 -6.86 13.60 6.20
CA ILE A 123 -5.52 13.16 6.60
C ILE A 123 -4.52 14.30 6.38
N LEU A 124 -4.51 14.90 5.18
CA LEU A 124 -3.59 15.99 4.84
C LEU A 124 -3.70 17.17 5.80
N GLU A 125 -4.91 17.62 6.06
CA GLU A 125 -5.17 18.75 6.97
C GLU A 125 -4.62 18.47 8.38
N GLN A 126 -4.90 17.31 8.93
CA GLN A 126 -4.41 16.94 10.26
C GLN A 126 -2.89 16.79 10.30
N VAL A 127 -2.29 16.19 9.26
CA VAL A 127 -0.83 16.02 9.16
C VAL A 127 -0.14 17.39 9.08
N GLN A 128 -0.67 18.33 8.29
CA GLN A 128 -0.11 19.68 8.19
C GLN A 128 -0.20 20.45 9.50
N ILE A 129 -1.32 20.37 10.20
CA ILE A 129 -1.50 21.03 11.51
C ILE A 129 -0.46 20.51 12.51
N LEU A 130 -0.37 19.20 12.68
CA LEU A 130 0.57 18.59 13.63
C LEU A 130 2.04 18.83 13.27
N ALA A 131 2.36 18.90 11.98
CA ALA A 131 3.70 19.23 11.53
C ALA A 131 4.08 20.68 11.86
N GLN A 132 3.15 21.63 11.66
CA GLN A 132 3.34 23.03 12.02
C GLN A 132 3.48 23.22 13.54
N GLU A 133 2.67 22.53 14.34
CA GLU A 133 2.80 22.52 15.81
C GLU A 133 4.15 21.96 16.27
N ALA A 134 4.77 21.06 15.47
CA ALA A 134 6.10 20.56 15.71
C ALA A 134 7.23 21.52 15.25
N GLY A 135 6.88 22.67 14.68
CA GLY A 135 7.84 23.61 14.10
C GLY A 135 8.45 23.16 12.77
N GLY A 136 7.78 22.28 12.06
CA GLY A 136 8.24 21.71 10.81
C GLY A 136 7.14 21.55 9.76
N PHE A 137 7.41 20.71 8.78
CA PHE A 137 6.48 20.32 7.73
C PHE A 137 6.68 18.85 7.35
N VAL A 138 5.71 18.28 6.68
CA VAL A 138 5.79 16.95 6.06
C VAL A 138 5.94 17.14 4.56
N GLU A 139 6.96 16.49 3.98
CA GLU A 139 7.17 16.47 2.53
C GLU A 139 6.00 15.76 1.84
N GLU A 140 5.59 16.26 0.66
CA GLU A 140 4.54 15.62 -0.12
C GLU A 140 4.93 14.19 -0.50
N ASP A 141 4.07 13.25 -0.15
CA ASP A 141 4.23 11.83 -0.47
C ASP A 141 2.87 11.24 -0.87
N PRO A 142 2.49 11.38 -2.14
CA PRO A 142 1.20 10.89 -2.62
C PRO A 142 1.04 9.37 -2.48
N GLU A 143 2.14 8.61 -2.57
CA GLU A 143 2.11 7.15 -2.42
C GLU A 143 1.82 6.74 -0.98
N LEU A 144 2.57 7.29 -0.01
CA LEU A 144 2.32 7.04 1.41
C LEU A 144 0.91 7.46 1.80
N LEU A 145 0.49 8.66 1.38
CA LEU A 145 -0.85 9.18 1.64
C LEU A 145 -1.93 8.25 1.09
N ASN A 146 -1.75 7.74 -0.12
CA ASN A 146 -2.70 6.80 -0.73
C ASN A 146 -2.75 5.48 0.05
N ILE A 147 -1.59 4.92 0.43
CA ILE A 147 -1.54 3.71 1.25
C ILE A 147 -2.30 3.92 2.56
N VAL A 148 -1.98 4.98 3.29
CA VAL A 148 -2.58 5.29 4.59
C VAL A 148 -4.08 5.54 4.47
N ASN A 149 -4.52 6.23 3.42
CA ASN A 149 -5.94 6.50 3.15
C ASN A 149 -6.80 5.23 3.10
N TYR A 150 -6.24 4.14 2.57
CA TYR A 150 -6.95 2.85 2.49
C TYR A 150 -6.70 1.91 3.68
N LEU A 151 -5.89 2.33 4.66
CA LEU A 151 -5.71 1.58 5.91
C LEU A 151 -6.70 1.96 7.00
N VAL A 152 -7.37 3.10 6.87
CA VAL A 152 -8.26 3.65 7.91
C VAL A 152 -9.64 3.95 7.36
N GLU A 153 -10.65 3.90 8.23
CA GLU A 153 -12.03 4.27 7.92
C GLU A 153 -12.37 5.68 8.44
N PHE A 154 -11.76 6.06 9.57
CA PHE A 154 -11.89 7.38 10.19
C PHE A 154 -10.52 7.86 10.69
N PRO A 155 -9.80 8.66 9.88
CA PRO A 155 -8.43 9.04 10.20
C PRO A 155 -8.35 10.00 11.37
N VAL A 156 -7.45 9.69 12.30
CA VAL A 156 -7.03 10.54 13.42
C VAL A 156 -5.51 10.61 13.42
N ALA A 157 -4.96 11.79 13.14
CA ALA A 157 -3.52 11.97 13.16
C ALA A 157 -3.00 12.08 14.60
N ILE A 158 -1.87 11.44 14.86
CA ILE A 158 -1.20 11.43 16.15
C ILE A 158 0.28 11.73 15.91
N ARG A 159 0.79 12.75 16.60
CA ARG A 159 2.22 13.03 16.63
C ARG A 159 2.91 12.15 17.68
N GLY A 160 3.99 11.51 17.27
CA GLY A 160 4.93 10.81 18.14
C GLY A 160 6.32 11.41 18.02
N ASP A 161 7.15 11.15 19.02
CA ASP A 161 8.53 11.63 19.10
C ASP A 161 9.48 10.44 19.27
N PHE A 162 10.73 10.62 18.86
CA PHE A 162 11.79 9.65 19.09
C PHE A 162 13.06 10.34 19.63
N ASP A 163 13.95 9.57 20.22
CA ASP A 163 15.17 10.10 20.82
C ASP A 163 16.04 10.80 19.73
N PRO A 164 16.42 12.07 19.93
CA PRO A 164 17.25 12.82 18.97
C PRO A 164 18.58 12.15 18.61
N ARG A 165 19.10 11.26 19.46
CA ARG A 165 20.32 10.51 19.16
C ARG A 165 20.24 9.68 17.87
N PHE A 166 19.04 9.29 17.43
CA PHE A 166 18.88 8.57 16.17
C PHE A 166 19.08 9.44 14.94
N LEU A 167 19.07 10.78 15.07
CA LEU A 167 19.40 11.68 13.98
C LEU A 167 20.87 11.59 13.53
N GLU A 168 21.71 10.87 14.26
CA GLU A 168 23.06 10.49 13.83
C GLU A 168 23.06 9.48 12.66
N LEU A 169 21.96 8.76 12.48
CA LEU A 169 21.78 7.83 11.36
C LEU A 169 21.50 8.58 10.04
N PRO A 170 21.84 8.00 8.89
CA PRO A 170 21.50 8.59 7.60
C PRO A 170 20.01 8.91 7.50
N LYS A 171 19.69 10.08 6.95
CA LYS A 171 18.30 10.54 6.76
C LYS A 171 17.49 9.52 5.99
N GLU A 172 18.06 8.94 4.94
CA GLU A 172 17.43 7.94 4.08
C GLU A 172 16.97 6.72 4.87
N LEU A 173 17.80 6.24 5.79
CA LEU A 173 17.49 5.11 6.66
C LEU A 173 16.31 5.43 7.60
N LEU A 174 16.34 6.62 8.22
CA LEU A 174 15.27 7.05 9.13
C LEU A 174 13.95 7.21 8.39
N VAL A 175 13.96 7.89 7.24
CA VAL A 175 12.79 8.10 6.39
C VAL A 175 12.21 6.77 5.93
N MET A 176 13.05 5.86 5.46
CA MET A 176 12.63 4.54 5.02
C MET A 176 12.00 3.74 6.15
N THR A 177 12.66 3.68 7.33
CA THR A 177 12.13 2.99 8.50
C THR A 177 10.75 3.51 8.89
N MET A 178 10.54 4.83 8.87
CA MET A 178 9.25 5.45 9.18
C MET A 178 8.21 5.17 8.09
N LYS A 179 8.55 5.40 6.81
CA LYS A 179 7.58 5.29 5.69
C LYS A 179 7.26 3.85 5.32
N HIS A 180 8.27 3.02 5.05
CA HIS A 180 8.05 1.69 4.51
C HIS A 180 7.58 0.69 5.58
N HIS A 181 8.18 0.72 6.77
CA HIS A 181 7.86 -0.24 7.80
C HIS A 181 6.63 0.15 8.63
N GLN A 182 6.47 1.45 8.95
CA GLN A 182 5.44 1.90 9.88
C GLN A 182 4.33 2.74 9.25
N LYS A 183 4.50 3.20 8.01
CA LYS A 183 3.56 4.11 7.32
C LYS A 183 3.38 5.45 8.07
N TYR A 184 4.46 5.93 8.67
CA TYR A 184 4.53 7.23 9.34
C TYR A 184 5.02 8.31 8.40
N PHE A 185 4.57 9.54 8.63
CA PHE A 185 5.01 10.74 7.94
C PHE A 185 6.17 11.36 8.74
N PRO A 186 7.38 11.41 8.19
CA PRO A 186 8.52 12.10 8.81
C PRO A 186 8.28 13.60 8.84
N VAL A 187 8.69 14.26 9.91
CA VAL A 187 8.63 15.73 10.03
C VAL A 187 10.01 16.31 9.78
N SER A 188 10.10 17.31 8.90
CA SER A 188 11.34 18.01 8.54
C SER A 188 11.27 19.49 8.91
N ASP A 189 12.43 20.11 9.14
CA ASP A 189 12.54 21.57 9.30
C ASP A 189 12.52 22.28 7.92
N GLY A 190 12.42 23.61 7.91
CA GLY A 190 12.43 24.41 6.68
C GLY A 190 13.74 24.34 5.86
N LYS A 191 14.76 23.63 6.35
CA LYS A 191 16.06 23.38 5.67
C LYS A 191 16.18 21.95 5.15
N GLY A 192 15.16 21.13 5.33
CA GLY A 192 15.12 19.73 4.89
C GLY A 192 15.81 18.74 5.85
N ASN A 193 16.19 19.15 7.06
CA ASN A 193 16.68 18.23 8.09
C ASN A 193 15.47 17.57 8.80
N LEU A 194 15.61 16.31 9.19
CA LEU A 194 14.60 15.63 9.98
C LEU A 194 14.53 16.23 11.39
N LEU A 195 13.32 16.42 11.88
CA LEU A 195 13.04 16.63 13.29
C LEU A 195 12.86 15.28 14.00
N PRO A 196 13.10 15.18 15.31
CA PRO A 196 12.95 13.93 16.07
C PRO A 196 11.48 13.61 16.35
N GLY A 197 10.66 13.61 15.31
CA GLY A 197 9.23 13.40 15.38
C GLY A 197 8.65 12.81 14.11
N PHE A 198 7.48 12.21 14.25
CA PHE A 198 6.72 11.63 13.16
C PHE A 198 5.24 11.83 13.38
N ILE A 199 4.45 11.69 12.31
CA ILE A 199 3.00 11.69 12.39
C ILE A 199 2.49 10.36 11.87
N THR A 200 1.61 9.72 12.64
CA THR A 200 0.93 8.48 12.24
C THR A 200 -0.58 8.71 12.16
N ILE A 201 -1.26 7.92 11.34
CA ILE A 201 -2.72 7.96 11.23
C ILE A 201 -3.30 6.72 11.90
N SER A 202 -4.09 6.98 12.93
CA SER A 202 -4.83 5.96 13.66
C SER A 202 -6.24 5.81 13.09
N ASN A 203 -6.78 4.60 13.16
CA ASN A 203 -8.22 4.31 12.94
C ASN A 203 -9.01 4.35 14.26
N MET A 204 -8.44 4.90 15.32
CA MET A 204 -9.02 5.00 16.65
C MET A 204 -8.95 6.45 17.12
N SER A 205 -9.66 6.77 18.20
CA SER A 205 -9.52 8.08 18.87
C SER A 205 -8.07 8.31 19.30
N ALA A 206 -7.62 9.56 19.24
CA ALA A 206 -6.31 9.92 19.77
C ALA A 206 -6.20 9.57 21.25
N GLY A 207 -5.16 8.83 21.63
CA GLY A 207 -4.93 8.44 23.01
C GLY A 207 -3.44 8.32 23.30
N HIS A 208 -3.06 8.60 24.55
CA HIS A 208 -1.68 8.52 25.02
C HIS A 208 -1.08 7.11 24.84
N GLU A 209 -1.90 6.07 25.00
CA GLU A 209 -1.49 4.69 24.82
C GLU A 209 -1.10 4.38 23.38
N ILE A 210 -1.86 4.92 22.41
CA ILE A 210 -1.58 4.74 20.98
C ILE A 210 -0.28 5.47 20.62
N LYS A 211 -0.09 6.71 21.09
CA LYS A 211 1.17 7.45 20.91
C LYS A 211 2.35 6.64 21.45
N ASN A 212 2.30 6.23 22.71
CA ASN A 212 3.38 5.48 23.36
C ASN A 212 3.65 4.13 22.66
N GLY A 213 2.60 3.46 22.18
CA GLY A 213 2.72 2.22 21.42
C GLY A 213 3.53 2.42 20.14
N ASN A 214 3.18 3.46 19.36
CA ASN A 214 3.88 3.78 18.10
C ASN A 214 5.32 4.23 18.37
N GLU A 215 5.57 5.06 19.36
CA GLU A 215 6.93 5.49 19.76
C GLU A 215 7.80 4.30 20.18
N ARG A 216 7.25 3.36 20.94
CA ARG A 216 7.95 2.15 21.35
C ARG A 216 8.33 1.26 20.17
N VAL A 217 7.40 1.07 19.23
CA VAL A 217 7.65 0.28 18.01
C VAL A 217 8.74 0.94 17.16
N LEU A 218 8.63 2.26 16.93
CA LEU A 218 9.62 2.98 16.15
C LEU A 218 11.00 2.94 16.83
N ARG A 219 11.06 3.15 18.15
CA ARG A 219 12.32 3.05 18.91
C ARG A 219 13.01 1.70 18.70
N ALA A 220 12.27 0.60 18.82
CA ALA A 220 12.85 -0.73 18.61
C ALA A 220 13.44 -0.86 17.19
N ARG A 221 12.73 -0.40 16.16
CA ARG A 221 13.21 -0.41 14.78
C ARG A 221 14.44 0.47 14.56
N LEU A 222 14.48 1.65 15.19
CA LEU A 222 15.63 2.54 15.09
C LEU A 222 16.86 2.02 15.86
N GLU A 223 16.67 1.30 16.97
CA GLU A 223 17.78 0.61 17.65
C GLU A 223 18.35 -0.52 16.78
N ASP A 224 17.50 -1.31 16.14
CA ASP A 224 17.95 -2.34 15.20
C ASP A 224 18.72 -1.72 14.04
N ALA A 225 18.19 -0.68 13.42
CA ALA A 225 18.84 0.05 12.33
C ALA A 225 20.21 0.61 12.75
N ARG A 226 20.28 1.20 13.95
CA ARG A 226 21.53 1.73 14.51
C ARG A 226 22.56 0.63 14.76
N PHE A 227 22.11 -0.52 15.27
CA PHE A 227 22.97 -1.68 15.49
C PHE A 227 23.58 -2.14 14.17
N PHE A 228 22.78 -2.42 13.14
CA PHE A 228 23.28 -2.89 11.84
C PHE A 228 24.18 -1.86 11.15
N TYR A 229 23.80 -0.58 11.19
CA TYR A 229 24.62 0.49 10.64
C TYR A 229 26.01 0.55 11.30
N ASN A 230 26.08 0.44 12.62
CA ASN A 230 27.33 0.46 13.35
C ASN A 230 28.18 -0.81 13.14
N GLU A 231 27.53 -1.97 12.99
CA GLU A 231 28.24 -3.21 12.66
C GLU A 231 28.88 -3.15 11.26
N ASP A 232 28.14 -2.67 10.27
CA ASP A 232 28.66 -2.53 8.91
C ASP A 232 29.80 -1.51 8.82
N LYS A 233 29.75 -0.44 9.61
CA LYS A 233 30.86 0.56 9.67
C LYS A 233 32.18 0.02 10.22
N LYS A 234 32.20 -1.14 10.85
CA LYS A 234 33.44 -1.77 11.33
C LYS A 234 34.27 -2.37 10.20
N LYS A 235 33.70 -2.50 8.99
CA LYS A 235 34.34 -3.08 7.81
C LYS A 235 34.39 -2.06 6.67
N ASN A 236 35.37 -2.23 5.79
CA ASN A 236 35.40 -1.50 4.53
C ASN A 236 34.56 -2.21 3.47
N LEU A 237 34.13 -1.47 2.44
CA LEU A 237 33.39 -2.08 1.33
C LEU A 237 34.15 -3.21 0.62
N ASP A 238 35.48 -3.13 0.59
CA ASP A 238 36.31 -4.20 0.03
C ASP A 238 36.21 -5.52 0.79
N ASP A 239 36.02 -5.47 2.10
CA ASP A 239 35.85 -6.67 2.94
C ASP A 239 34.56 -7.41 2.60
N PHE A 240 33.53 -6.69 2.18
CA PHE A 240 32.25 -7.26 1.74
C PHE A 240 32.34 -7.91 0.35
N VAL A 241 33.25 -7.45 -0.52
CA VAL A 241 33.43 -8.04 -1.86
C VAL A 241 33.71 -9.54 -1.80
N GLU A 242 34.56 -9.98 -0.89
CA GLU A 242 34.88 -11.40 -0.72
C GLU A 242 33.65 -12.25 -0.31
N SER A 243 32.73 -11.65 0.44
CA SER A 243 31.49 -12.30 0.86
C SER A 243 30.51 -12.56 -0.31
N LEU A 244 30.66 -11.85 -1.44
CA LEU A 244 29.87 -12.06 -2.65
C LEU A 244 30.08 -13.46 -3.26
N LYS A 245 31.17 -14.15 -2.94
CA LYS A 245 31.45 -15.53 -3.36
C LYS A 245 30.40 -16.53 -2.82
N GLY A 246 29.80 -16.21 -1.68
CA GLY A 246 28.76 -17.02 -1.06
C GLY A 246 27.34 -16.77 -1.61
N VAL A 247 27.16 -15.74 -2.44
CA VAL A 247 25.83 -15.33 -2.93
C VAL A 247 25.64 -15.75 -4.39
N VAL A 248 24.72 -16.68 -4.64
CA VAL A 248 24.42 -17.14 -5.99
C VAL A 248 23.62 -16.07 -6.74
N PHE A 249 24.17 -15.59 -7.85
CA PHE A 249 23.45 -14.69 -8.75
C PHE A 249 22.43 -15.46 -9.59
N GLN A 250 22.91 -16.50 -10.29
CA GLN A 250 22.08 -17.37 -11.11
C GLN A 250 22.82 -18.68 -11.33
N LYS A 251 22.11 -19.82 -11.23
CA LYS A 251 22.70 -21.17 -11.25
C LYS A 251 23.67 -21.44 -12.41
N LYS A 252 23.41 -20.88 -13.58
CA LYS A 252 24.27 -21.05 -14.78
C LYS A 252 25.31 -19.92 -14.95
N LEU A 253 25.15 -18.82 -14.26
CA LEU A 253 26.01 -17.62 -14.38
C LEU A 253 26.91 -17.42 -13.15
N GLY A 254 26.77 -18.31 -12.15
CA GLY A 254 27.61 -18.30 -10.96
C GLY A 254 27.16 -17.33 -9.87
N THR A 255 28.12 -16.85 -9.11
CA THR A 255 27.96 -16.00 -7.93
C THR A 255 27.88 -14.50 -8.28
N LEU A 256 27.52 -13.68 -7.31
CA LEU A 256 27.62 -12.21 -7.43
C LEU A 256 29.07 -11.76 -7.56
N TYR A 257 30.03 -12.49 -6.99
CA TYR A 257 31.45 -12.22 -7.17
C TYR A 257 31.87 -12.36 -8.64
N GLU A 258 31.54 -13.48 -9.28
CA GLU A 258 31.82 -13.70 -10.70
C GLU A 258 31.08 -12.70 -11.60
N LYS A 259 29.89 -12.26 -11.22
CA LYS A 259 29.20 -11.16 -11.91
C LYS A 259 29.96 -9.86 -11.79
N MET A 260 30.47 -9.52 -10.60
CA MET A 260 31.28 -8.35 -10.36
C MET A 260 32.57 -8.37 -11.20
N GLU A 261 33.25 -9.53 -11.31
CA GLU A 261 34.44 -9.66 -12.16
C GLU A 261 34.10 -9.34 -13.62
N ARG A 262 33.01 -9.89 -14.17
CA ARG A 262 32.55 -9.54 -15.52
C ARG A 262 32.23 -8.06 -15.70
N ILE A 263 31.67 -7.40 -14.67
CA ILE A 263 31.42 -5.95 -14.68
C ILE A 263 32.74 -5.19 -14.74
N CYS A 264 33.76 -5.61 -13.98
CA CYS A 264 35.10 -5.00 -14.02
C CYS A 264 35.76 -5.14 -15.39
N ASP A 265 35.64 -6.29 -16.02
CA ASP A 265 36.22 -6.51 -17.36
C ASP A 265 35.53 -5.62 -18.41
N LEU A 266 34.21 -5.52 -18.37
CA LEU A 266 33.46 -4.59 -19.24
C LEU A 266 33.80 -3.13 -18.97
N ALA A 267 33.91 -2.76 -17.69
CA ALA A 267 34.29 -1.39 -17.29
C ALA A 267 35.70 -1.04 -17.81
N ARG A 268 36.65 -1.98 -17.79
CA ARG A 268 37.98 -1.80 -18.34
C ARG A 268 37.95 -1.51 -19.84
N ILE A 269 37.23 -2.36 -20.61
CA ILE A 269 37.12 -2.18 -22.05
C ILE A 269 36.46 -0.83 -22.39
N LEU A 270 35.37 -0.48 -21.71
CA LEU A 270 34.65 0.76 -21.97
C LEU A 270 35.49 1.99 -21.61
N SER A 271 36.16 1.98 -20.44
CA SER A 271 36.94 3.12 -19.96
C SER A 271 38.18 3.38 -20.86
N THR A 272 38.81 2.36 -21.40
CA THR A 272 39.93 2.49 -22.35
C THR A 272 39.54 3.31 -23.58
N HIS A 273 38.26 3.20 -24.04
CA HIS A 273 37.78 3.93 -25.22
C HIS A 273 37.13 5.27 -24.88
N ALA A 274 36.40 5.34 -23.76
CA ALA A 274 35.58 6.52 -23.43
C ALA A 274 36.27 7.52 -22.52
N CYS A 275 37.10 7.06 -21.57
CA CYS A 275 37.74 7.89 -20.56
C CYS A 275 38.99 7.19 -19.96
N PRO A 276 40.09 7.05 -20.72
CA PRO A 276 41.25 6.32 -20.26
C PRO A 276 41.86 6.81 -18.95
N ASP A 277 41.82 8.12 -18.71
CA ASP A 277 42.34 8.75 -17.49
C ASP A 277 41.54 8.36 -16.23
N LYS A 278 40.35 7.80 -16.39
CA LYS A 278 39.44 7.37 -15.29
C LYS A 278 39.31 5.85 -15.15
N GLU A 279 40.11 5.08 -15.88
CA GLU A 279 40.06 3.62 -15.82
C GLU A 279 40.17 3.09 -14.38
N PRO A 280 41.12 3.55 -13.52
CA PRO A 280 41.22 3.05 -12.14
C PRO A 280 39.93 3.27 -11.32
N GLN A 281 39.29 4.44 -11.50
CA GLN A 281 38.02 4.75 -10.83
C GLN A 281 36.87 3.88 -11.35
N ALA A 282 36.82 3.62 -12.66
CA ALA A 282 35.80 2.75 -13.26
C ALA A 282 35.93 1.31 -12.75
N LEU A 283 37.14 0.79 -12.66
CA LEU A 283 37.41 -0.53 -12.08
C LEU A 283 37.07 -0.59 -10.59
N ARG A 284 37.42 0.44 -9.85
CA ARG A 284 37.07 0.55 -8.42
C ARG A 284 35.55 0.55 -8.23
N ALA A 285 34.80 1.33 -9.04
CA ALA A 285 33.36 1.35 -9.01
C ALA A 285 32.77 -0.03 -9.38
N GLY A 286 33.26 -0.67 -10.44
CA GLY A 286 32.86 -2.01 -10.84
C GLY A 286 33.06 -3.05 -9.73
N ARG A 287 34.20 -3.00 -9.02
CA ARG A 287 34.52 -3.89 -7.91
C ARG A 287 33.55 -3.73 -6.72
N LEU A 288 33.16 -2.50 -6.41
CA LEU A 288 32.33 -2.20 -5.23
C LEU A 288 30.83 -2.21 -5.50
N CYS A 289 30.40 -2.14 -6.76
CA CYS A 289 29.00 -1.91 -7.15
C CYS A 289 27.99 -2.94 -6.65
N LYS A 290 28.42 -4.03 -6.03
CA LYS A 290 27.57 -5.10 -5.46
C LYS A 290 27.92 -5.43 -4.01
N ALA A 291 28.90 -4.73 -3.43
CA ALA A 291 29.37 -5.01 -2.08
C ALA A 291 28.31 -4.73 -1.01
N ASP A 292 27.41 -3.79 -1.27
CA ASP A 292 26.25 -3.44 -0.43
C ASP A 292 25.30 -4.61 -0.18
N LEU A 293 25.14 -5.50 -1.17
CA LEU A 293 24.18 -6.63 -1.11
C LEU A 293 24.46 -7.65 0.01
N VAL A 294 25.63 -7.63 0.60
CA VAL A 294 26.02 -8.52 1.70
C VAL A 294 26.24 -7.78 3.02
N THR A 295 25.86 -6.51 3.08
CA THR A 295 25.82 -5.76 4.32
C THR A 295 24.62 -6.17 5.17
N LEU A 296 24.72 -6.00 6.48
CA LEU A 296 23.60 -6.23 7.40
C LEU A 296 22.47 -5.22 7.15
N MET A 297 22.84 -4.00 6.76
CA MET A 297 21.87 -2.96 6.39
C MET A 297 20.98 -3.37 5.23
N VAL A 298 21.54 -3.87 4.12
CA VAL A 298 20.75 -4.30 2.96
C VAL A 298 20.02 -5.61 3.24
N TYR A 299 20.54 -6.46 4.13
CA TYR A 299 19.83 -7.67 4.55
C TYR A 299 18.53 -7.34 5.31
N GLU A 300 18.57 -6.36 6.23
CA GLU A 300 17.40 -5.94 7.01
C GLU A 300 16.51 -4.95 6.26
N PHE A 301 17.12 -4.11 5.43
CA PHE A 301 16.46 -3.06 4.65
C PHE A 301 16.77 -3.22 3.15
N PRO A 302 16.15 -4.20 2.46
CA PRO A 302 16.46 -4.50 1.06
C PRO A 302 16.23 -3.33 0.09
N GLU A 303 15.38 -2.37 0.48
CA GLU A 303 15.08 -1.17 -0.29
C GLU A 303 16.27 -0.20 -0.39
N LEU A 304 17.30 -0.37 0.46
CA LEU A 304 18.52 0.45 0.43
C LEU A 304 19.57 -0.06 -0.57
N GLN A 305 19.34 -1.20 -1.22
CA GLN A 305 20.29 -1.73 -2.19
C GLN A 305 20.44 -0.79 -3.39
N GLY A 306 21.61 -0.65 -3.93
CA GLY A 306 21.92 0.07 -5.16
C GLY A 306 22.85 1.20 -4.97
#